data_eef5b4fed4645063423c821d20d2a42e
#
_entry.id   eef5b4fed4645063423c821d20d2a42e
#
_cell.length_a   1.000
_cell.length_b   1.000
_cell.length_c   1.000
_cell.angle_alpha   90.00
_cell.angle_beta   90.00
_cell.angle_gamma   90.00
#
_symmetry.space_group_name_H-M   'P 1'
#
loop_
_entity.id
_entity.type
_entity.pdbx_description
1 polymer ?
#
loop_
_entity_poly.entity_id
_entity_poly.type
_entity_poly.pdbx_seq_one_letter_code
_entity_poly.pdbx_strand_id
1 'polypeptide(L)'
;MAANSYTGTWKLDSSENFDEFMKAIGVNDEMRKIGNAAKPTFEILQDNDSFTWTTVTEVGEHINSFTINKEVEETVMDGTKKLTTYTWNGPKLEAVYDYQGQPVVISREVQGDVMTAVLTVGDVICTRLYKRQN
;
A
#
# COMPACT_ATOMS: atom_id res chain seq x y z
N MET A 1 -6.57 -20.30 -7.78
CA MET A 1 -7.59 -19.44 -8.31
C MET A 1 -7.88 -18.29 -7.35
N ALA A 2 -7.75 -17.11 -7.83
CA ALA A 2 -7.99 -15.98 -6.97
C ALA A 2 -9.46 -15.62 -7.01
N ALA A 3 -10.24 -16.21 -6.11
CA ALA A 3 -11.61 -15.77 -5.90
C ALA A 3 -11.63 -14.28 -5.59
N ASN A 4 -10.51 -13.75 -5.03
CA ASN A 4 -10.39 -12.35 -4.64
C ASN A 4 -9.29 -11.70 -5.45
N SER A 5 -9.63 -11.27 -6.68
CA SER A 5 -8.69 -10.55 -7.52
C SER A 5 -8.49 -9.12 -7.02
N TYR A 6 -7.26 -8.66 -7.10
CA TYR A 6 -6.92 -7.28 -6.78
C TYR A 6 -7.17 -6.33 -7.96
N THR A 7 -7.44 -6.89 -9.14
CA THR A 7 -7.71 -6.08 -10.33
C THR A 7 -8.93 -5.19 -10.12
N GLY A 8 -8.80 -3.93 -10.47
CA GLY A 8 -9.90 -2.98 -10.39
C GLY A 8 -9.43 -1.60 -9.99
N THR A 9 -10.39 -0.70 -9.84
CA THR A 9 -10.17 0.64 -9.35
C THR A 9 -10.67 0.72 -7.91
N TRP A 10 -9.83 1.18 -7.01
CA TRP A 10 -10.10 1.21 -5.58
C TRP A 10 -9.93 2.62 -5.06
N LYS A 11 -10.90 3.09 -4.27
CA LYS A 11 -10.85 4.41 -3.68
C LYS A 11 -10.82 4.30 -2.16
N LEU A 12 -9.98 5.13 -1.53
CA LEU A 12 -9.91 5.17 -0.07
C LEU A 12 -11.26 5.55 0.53
N ASP A 13 -11.75 4.73 1.46
CA ASP A 13 -13.00 4.95 2.15
C ASP A 13 -12.79 5.43 3.58
N SER A 14 -11.87 4.80 4.30
CA SER A 14 -11.57 5.20 5.67
C SER A 14 -10.11 4.90 6.01
N SER A 15 -9.61 5.60 7.02
CA SER A 15 -8.22 5.47 7.44
C SER A 15 -8.14 5.72 8.94
N GLU A 16 -7.42 4.85 9.66
CA GLU A 16 -7.16 5.01 11.08
C GLU A 16 -5.68 4.96 11.34
N ASN A 17 -5.20 5.93 12.11
CA ASN A 17 -3.82 5.97 12.60
C ASN A 17 -2.75 6.16 11.53
N PHE A 18 -3.14 6.74 10.38
CA PHE A 18 -2.20 6.93 9.28
C PHE A 18 -1.14 7.99 9.60
N ASP A 19 -1.52 9.05 10.31
CA ASP A 19 -0.56 10.08 10.71
C ASP A 19 0.55 9.50 11.60
N GLU A 20 0.18 8.68 12.57
CA GLU A 20 1.16 8.03 13.45
C GLU A 20 2.05 7.07 12.68
N PHE A 21 1.50 6.36 11.71
CA PHE A 21 2.29 5.47 10.87
C PHE A 21 3.32 6.25 10.04
N MET A 22 2.88 7.33 9.39
CA MET A 22 3.78 8.17 8.59
C MET A 22 4.88 8.78 9.45
N LYS A 23 4.52 9.22 10.66
CA LYS A 23 5.47 9.76 11.62
C LYS A 23 6.53 8.73 12.00
N ALA A 24 6.10 7.49 12.22
CA ALA A 24 6.99 6.40 12.61
C ALA A 24 7.99 6.04 11.51
N ILE A 25 7.66 6.27 10.24
CA ILE A 25 8.57 6.01 9.12
C ILE A 25 9.28 7.27 8.62
N GLY A 26 9.27 8.35 9.41
CA GLY A 26 10.08 9.54 9.14
C GLY A 26 9.51 10.53 8.14
N VAL A 27 8.22 10.45 7.83
CA VAL A 27 7.58 11.44 6.95
C VAL A 27 7.46 12.76 7.71
N ASN A 28 7.93 13.87 7.12
CA ASN A 28 7.92 15.16 7.80
C ASN A 28 6.50 15.73 7.90
N ASP A 29 6.35 16.79 8.72
CA ASP A 29 5.04 17.39 9.03
C ASP A 29 4.28 17.83 7.78
N GLU A 30 4.98 18.46 6.85
CA GLU A 30 4.38 18.98 5.63
C GLU A 30 3.85 17.87 4.74
N MET A 31 4.63 16.81 4.58
CA MET A 31 4.23 15.65 3.79
C MET A 31 3.11 14.87 4.47
N ARG A 32 3.10 14.83 5.80
CA ARG A 32 2.00 14.19 6.54
C ARG A 32 0.69 14.92 6.34
N LYS A 33 0.71 16.25 6.29
CA LYS A 33 -0.50 17.03 5.97
C LYS A 33 -1.08 16.64 4.62
N ILE A 34 -0.22 16.52 3.63
CA ILE A 34 -0.62 16.12 2.27
C ILE A 34 -1.17 14.70 2.31
N GLY A 35 -0.46 13.77 2.96
CA GLY A 35 -0.88 12.38 3.04
C GLY A 35 -2.20 12.18 3.76
N ASN A 36 -2.42 12.93 4.85
CA ASN A 36 -3.67 12.83 5.60
C ASN A 36 -4.88 13.40 4.85
N ALA A 37 -4.64 14.40 4.01
CA ALA A 37 -5.70 15.00 3.20
C ALA A 37 -5.96 14.23 1.91
N ALA A 38 -5.02 13.42 1.47
CA ALA A 38 -5.13 12.70 0.20
C ALA A 38 -6.15 11.57 0.29
N LYS A 39 -6.92 11.41 -0.78
CA LYS A 39 -7.81 10.27 -0.94
C LYS A 39 -7.37 9.54 -2.21
N PRO A 40 -6.34 8.71 -2.11
CA PRO A 40 -5.78 8.08 -3.29
C PRO A 40 -6.75 7.09 -3.91
N THR A 41 -6.64 6.98 -5.23
CA THR A 41 -7.31 5.94 -5.99
C THR A 41 -6.23 5.01 -6.51
N PHE A 42 -6.43 3.71 -6.36
CA PHE A 42 -5.54 2.71 -6.91
C PHE A 42 -6.18 2.10 -8.16
N GLU A 43 -5.40 2.00 -9.22
CA GLU A 43 -5.77 1.24 -10.40
C GLU A 43 -4.85 0.04 -10.45
N ILE A 44 -5.39 -1.14 -10.23
CA ILE A 44 -4.61 -2.36 -10.08
C ILE A 44 -4.92 -3.33 -11.20
N LEU A 45 -3.88 -3.82 -11.85
CA LEU A 45 -3.96 -4.94 -12.79
C LEU A 45 -3.15 -6.08 -12.23
N GLN A 46 -3.79 -7.21 -12.02
CA GLN A 46 -3.15 -8.42 -11.54
C GLN A 46 -3.18 -9.48 -12.64
N ASP A 47 -2.01 -10.01 -12.96
CA ASP A 47 -1.86 -11.15 -13.87
C ASP A 47 -1.11 -12.22 -13.11
N ASN A 48 -1.85 -13.13 -12.46
CA ASN A 48 -1.30 -14.15 -11.57
C ASN A 48 -0.45 -13.50 -10.46
N ASP A 49 0.86 -13.66 -10.50
CA ASP A 49 1.76 -13.11 -9.49
C ASP A 49 2.43 -11.80 -9.91
N SER A 50 2.02 -11.23 -11.04
CA SER A 50 2.54 -9.94 -11.52
C SER A 50 1.49 -8.86 -11.39
N PHE A 51 1.90 -7.71 -10.88
CA PHE A 51 1.00 -6.60 -10.60
C PHE A 51 1.49 -5.32 -11.24
N THR A 52 0.55 -4.53 -11.76
CA THR A 52 0.79 -3.13 -12.08
C THR A 52 -0.13 -2.31 -11.19
N TRP A 53 0.45 -1.45 -10.37
CA TRP A 53 -0.26 -0.73 -9.33
C TRP A 53 -0.07 0.77 -9.54
N THR A 54 -1.13 1.45 -9.95
CA THR A 54 -1.09 2.89 -10.20
C THR A 54 -1.79 3.59 -9.05
N THR A 55 -1.09 4.52 -8.40
CA THR A 55 -1.66 5.35 -7.35
C THR A 55 -1.95 6.72 -7.94
N VAL A 56 -3.20 7.15 -7.90
CA VAL A 56 -3.63 8.44 -8.45
C VAL A 56 -4.05 9.35 -7.29
N THR A 57 -3.47 10.54 -7.25
CA THR A 57 -3.83 11.58 -6.28
C THR A 57 -4.01 12.91 -7.02
N GLU A 58 -4.40 13.95 -6.29
CA GLU A 58 -4.55 15.29 -6.85
C GLU A 58 -3.23 15.89 -7.37
N VAL A 59 -2.10 15.36 -6.88
CA VAL A 59 -0.78 15.87 -7.27
C VAL A 59 -0.11 15.02 -8.35
N GLY A 60 -0.78 14.01 -8.88
CA GLY A 60 -0.25 13.20 -9.96
C GLY A 60 -0.46 11.71 -9.75
N GLU A 61 0.19 10.92 -10.57
CA GLU A 61 0.11 9.47 -10.46
C GLU A 61 1.48 8.84 -10.38
N HIS A 62 1.52 7.67 -9.75
CA HIS A 62 2.74 6.91 -9.53
C HIS A 62 2.46 5.44 -9.83
N ILE A 63 3.32 4.83 -10.64
CA ILE A 63 3.13 3.44 -11.08
C ILE A 63 4.22 2.56 -10.49
N ASN A 64 3.81 1.50 -9.80
CA ASN A 64 4.70 0.45 -9.34
C ASN A 64 4.33 -0.85 -10.02
N SER A 65 5.33 -1.59 -10.49
CA SER A 65 5.14 -2.92 -11.03
C SER A 65 6.00 -3.89 -10.23
N PHE A 66 5.43 -5.03 -9.86
CA PHE A 66 6.16 -6.01 -9.07
C PHE A 66 5.68 -7.42 -9.36
N THR A 67 6.50 -8.38 -9.00
CA THR A 67 6.18 -9.80 -9.10
C THR A 67 6.41 -10.43 -7.73
N ILE A 68 5.53 -11.33 -7.34
CA ILE A 68 5.61 -12.01 -6.05
C ILE A 68 6.95 -12.74 -5.91
N ASN A 69 7.54 -12.64 -4.73
CA ASN A 69 8.81 -13.25 -4.35
C ASN A 69 10.03 -12.68 -5.08
N LYS A 70 9.87 -11.54 -5.73
CA LYS A 70 11.00 -10.85 -6.36
C LYS A 70 11.17 -9.48 -5.74
N GLU A 71 12.38 -9.18 -5.29
CA GLU A 71 12.71 -7.88 -4.74
C GLU A 71 12.66 -6.83 -5.83
N VAL A 72 12.06 -5.68 -5.53
CA VAL A 72 11.92 -4.57 -6.46
C VAL A 72 12.23 -3.27 -5.73
N GLU A 73 12.86 -2.32 -6.43
CA GLU A 73 13.08 -1.00 -5.87
C GLU A 73 11.81 -0.15 -6.08
N GLU A 74 11.28 0.38 -4.99
CA GLU A 74 10.07 1.21 -5.02
C GLU A 74 10.28 2.51 -4.29
N THR A 75 9.58 3.55 -4.74
CA THR A 75 9.46 4.79 -3.97
C THR A 75 8.40 4.57 -2.89
N VAL A 76 8.81 4.71 -1.64
CA VAL A 76 7.91 4.55 -0.50
C VAL A 76 7.41 5.90 0.00
N MET A 77 6.60 5.89 1.06
CA MET A 77 5.84 7.08 1.48
C MET A 77 6.69 8.28 1.88
N ASP A 78 7.93 8.06 2.35
CA ASP A 78 8.82 9.17 2.71
C ASP A 78 9.56 9.75 1.50
N GLY A 79 9.26 9.28 0.30
CA GLY A 79 9.89 9.74 -0.94
C GLY A 79 11.21 9.07 -1.28
N THR A 80 11.71 8.19 -0.42
CA THR A 80 12.95 7.46 -0.68
C THR A 80 12.66 6.17 -1.44
N LYS A 81 13.72 5.60 -2.02
CA LYS A 81 13.61 4.32 -2.71
C LYS A 81 14.07 3.21 -1.78
N LYS A 82 13.29 2.14 -1.70
CA LYS A 82 13.57 0.99 -0.85
C LYS A 82 13.41 -0.29 -1.64
N LEU A 83 14.21 -1.29 -1.30
CA LEU A 83 14.02 -2.63 -1.84
C LEU A 83 12.85 -3.27 -1.10
N THR A 84 11.82 -3.62 -1.83
CA THR A 84 10.57 -4.15 -1.31
C THR A 84 10.32 -5.53 -1.88
N THR A 85 9.86 -6.45 -1.04
CA THR A 85 9.49 -7.79 -1.49
C THR A 85 8.01 -8.02 -1.18
N TYR A 86 7.30 -8.51 -2.20
CA TYR A 86 5.89 -8.85 -2.07
C TYR A 86 5.74 -10.36 -1.99
N THR A 87 4.95 -10.82 -1.03
CA THR A 87 4.69 -12.26 -0.85
C THR A 87 3.21 -12.47 -0.56
N TRP A 88 2.76 -13.72 -0.75
CA TRP A 88 1.43 -14.12 -0.32
C TRP A 88 1.50 -14.69 1.09
N ASN A 89 0.59 -14.24 1.94
CA ASN A 89 0.36 -14.84 3.25
C ASN A 89 -1.12 -15.25 3.29
N GLY A 90 -1.40 -16.49 2.81
CA GLY A 90 -2.77 -16.91 2.56
C GLY A 90 -3.39 -16.00 1.50
N PRO A 91 -4.56 -15.40 1.77
CA PRO A 91 -5.20 -14.48 0.81
C PRO A 91 -4.60 -13.07 0.84
N LYS A 92 -3.67 -12.81 1.75
CA LYS A 92 -3.11 -11.48 1.95
C LYS A 92 -1.89 -11.26 1.09
N LEU A 93 -1.85 -10.10 0.45
CA LEU A 93 -0.69 -9.62 -0.29
C LEU A 93 0.13 -8.76 0.66
N GLU A 94 1.34 -9.20 0.98
CA GLU A 94 2.20 -8.49 1.94
C GLU A 94 3.43 -7.93 1.27
N ALA A 95 3.68 -6.63 1.52
CA ALA A 95 4.89 -5.94 1.08
C ALA A 95 5.74 -5.64 2.31
N VAL A 96 7.03 -5.92 2.22
CA VAL A 96 7.97 -5.69 3.33
C VAL A 96 9.16 -4.92 2.81
N TYR A 97 9.52 -3.85 3.52
CA TYR A 97 10.78 -3.16 3.30
C TYR A 97 11.36 -2.73 4.65
N ASP A 98 12.64 -2.37 4.66
CA ASP A 98 13.32 -1.97 5.89
C ASP A 98 13.32 -0.46 6.05
N TYR A 99 12.99 0.01 7.26
CA TYR A 99 13.16 1.39 7.66
C TYR A 99 14.05 1.44 8.88
N GLN A 100 15.31 1.82 8.69
CA GLN A 100 16.28 2.00 9.78
C GLN A 100 16.35 0.79 10.72
N GLY A 101 16.40 -0.42 10.15
CA GLY A 101 16.50 -1.66 10.90
C GLY A 101 15.16 -2.23 11.38
N GLN A 102 14.04 -1.55 11.09
CA GLN A 102 12.71 -2.04 11.43
C GLN A 102 11.97 -2.46 10.17
N PRO A 103 11.33 -3.62 10.15
CA PRO A 103 10.52 -3.99 9.00
C PRO A 103 9.24 -3.16 8.96
N VAL A 104 8.92 -2.63 7.78
CA VAL A 104 7.64 -2.03 7.51
C VAL A 104 6.85 -3.04 6.71
N VAL A 105 5.68 -3.43 7.20
CA VAL A 105 4.85 -4.44 6.57
C VAL A 105 3.53 -3.80 6.16
N ILE A 106 3.19 -3.95 4.89
CA ILE A 106 1.90 -3.51 4.37
C ILE A 106 1.16 -4.76 3.90
N SER A 107 0.12 -5.12 4.63
CA SER A 107 -0.67 -6.33 4.35
C SER A 107 -2.01 -5.90 3.78
N ARG A 108 -2.38 -6.46 2.63
CA ARG A 108 -3.65 -6.14 1.98
C ARG A 108 -4.45 -7.40 1.72
N GLU A 109 -5.77 -7.31 1.93
CA GLU A 109 -6.67 -8.41 1.67
C GLU A 109 -7.92 -7.88 0.98
N VAL A 110 -8.35 -8.57 -0.07
CA VAL A 110 -9.58 -8.26 -0.79
C VAL A 110 -10.66 -9.24 -0.38
N GLN A 111 -11.80 -8.70 0.06
CA GLN A 111 -12.99 -9.49 0.36
C GLN A 111 -14.16 -8.80 -0.33
N GLY A 112 -14.63 -9.39 -1.45
CA GLY A 112 -15.68 -8.77 -2.27
C GLY A 112 -15.21 -7.46 -2.85
N ASP A 113 -15.90 -6.37 -2.54
CA ASP A 113 -15.60 -5.04 -3.04
C ASP A 113 -14.84 -4.17 -2.04
N VAL A 114 -14.26 -4.78 -1.00
CA VAL A 114 -13.50 -4.08 0.03
C VAL A 114 -12.07 -4.61 0.06
N MET A 115 -11.11 -3.70 0.04
CA MET A 115 -9.71 -4.05 0.28
C MET A 115 -9.28 -3.41 1.59
N THR A 116 -8.81 -4.23 2.51
CA THR A 116 -8.31 -3.79 3.80
C THR A 116 -6.78 -3.80 3.77
N ALA A 117 -6.18 -2.65 4.07
CA ALA A 117 -4.73 -2.54 4.17
C ALA A 117 -4.35 -2.29 5.62
N VAL A 118 -3.43 -3.11 6.14
CA VAL A 118 -2.88 -2.93 7.48
C VAL A 118 -1.40 -2.62 7.32
N LEU A 119 -0.99 -1.45 7.80
CA LEU A 119 0.38 -0.97 7.70
C LEU A 119 0.98 -0.98 9.09
N THR A 120 2.10 -1.70 9.26
CA THR A 120 2.69 -1.92 10.57
C THR A 120 4.17 -1.55 10.56
N VAL A 121 4.61 -0.81 11.58
CA VAL A 121 6.02 -0.57 11.86
C VAL A 121 6.18 -0.46 13.37
N GLY A 122 7.07 -1.28 13.97
CA GLY A 122 7.19 -1.32 15.43
C GLY A 122 5.85 -1.59 16.09
N ASP A 123 5.44 -0.73 17.01
CA ASP A 123 4.17 -0.86 17.72
C ASP A 123 3.03 -0.09 17.05
N VAL A 124 3.30 0.57 15.93
CA VAL A 124 2.31 1.40 15.24
C VAL A 124 1.58 0.57 14.21
N ILE A 125 0.24 0.59 14.27
CA ILE A 125 -0.63 -0.11 13.33
C ILE A 125 -1.60 0.89 12.73
N CYS A 126 -1.64 0.93 11.41
CA CYS A 126 -2.57 1.76 10.65
C CYS A 126 -3.48 0.85 9.83
N THR A 127 -4.78 1.16 9.80
CA THR A 127 -5.74 0.39 9.00
C THR A 127 -6.40 1.33 8.00
N ARG A 128 -6.40 0.95 6.73
CA ARG A 128 -7.03 1.72 5.67
C ARG A 128 -7.95 0.82 4.86
N LEU A 129 -9.15 1.30 4.61
CA LEU A 129 -10.16 0.58 3.83
C LEU A 129 -10.36 1.24 2.49
N TYR A 130 -10.40 0.43 1.44
CA TYR A 130 -10.62 0.89 0.07
C TYR A 130 -11.83 0.17 -0.49
N LYS A 131 -12.63 0.88 -1.29
CA LYS A 131 -13.80 0.30 -1.94
C LYS A 131 -13.60 0.27 -3.45
N ARG A 132 -14.01 -0.85 -4.05
CA ARG A 132 -13.95 -1.03 -5.50
C ARG A 132 -14.94 -0.09 -6.17
N GLN A 133 -14.45 0.60 -7.19
CA GLN A 133 -15.26 1.49 -8.02
C GLN A 133 -15.66 0.75 -9.29
N ASN A 134 -16.88 0.93 -9.71
CA ASN A 134 -17.38 0.30 -10.93
C ASN A 134 -17.47 1.30 -12.06
#